data_986c7fdffb41558b6579f2456b71b67a
#
_entry.id   986c7fdffb41558b6579f2456b71b67a
#
_cell.length_a   1.000
_cell.length_b   1.000
_cell.length_c   1.000
_cell.angle_alpha   90.00
_cell.angle_beta   90.00
_cell.angle_gamma   90.00
#
_symmetry.space_group_name_H-M   'P 1'
#
loop_
_entity.id
_entity.type
_entity.pdbx_description
1 polymer ?
#
loop_
_entity_poly.entity_id
_entity_poly.type
_entity_poly.pdbx_seq_one_letter_code
_entity_poly.pdbx_strand_id
1 'polypeptide(L)'
;MWNGEGIGAETALATPEGPVAAARLLRGGSVLGPAGCTARLSEVHHLNLPAAAFRRLGQPAPVLLAAGALGFGLPTAPLVLGPSQRIRLGGTWLEAGRLVDGQRIVHQDGAAAMVLLATDVSLPPAGAMPLLAAGVVLAPAGAPHGMADAGAEAEILMRLADASGVPPGWLDGYVDHADRFGVTGWARDTAAPARVVPLEALVDGIVIGRALADQPRPDLARPRQGEAGSAAAAARHGFTLRFAAPLPAGRSWMVQLCRAGGRVALPGTPLLLDATATATAPARFDIALAPARFDIALAPARFDIALAGLAAGSNATDFLARLIVGAAPARPR
;
A
#
# COMPACT_ATOMS: atom_id res chain seq x y z
N MET A 1 -11.22 21.66 3.13
CA MET A 1 -10.67 20.87 2.01
C MET A 1 -10.70 19.41 2.43
N TRP A 2 -11.18 18.48 1.61
CA TRP A 2 -11.20 17.05 1.95
C TRP A 2 -9.76 16.52 2.01
N ASN A 3 -9.43 15.80 3.09
CA ASN A 3 -8.08 15.26 3.33
C ASN A 3 -7.85 13.87 2.70
N GLY A 4 -8.83 13.35 1.96
CA GLY A 4 -8.76 12.02 1.36
C GLY A 4 -9.19 10.87 2.26
N GLU A 5 -9.60 11.12 3.51
CA GLU A 5 -10.16 10.11 4.40
C GLU A 5 -11.68 9.95 4.16
N GLY A 6 -12.23 8.86 4.62
CA GLY A 6 -13.67 8.59 4.65
C GLY A 6 -14.04 7.27 4.00
N ILE A 7 -15.28 6.92 4.19
CA ILE A 7 -15.90 5.66 3.78
C ILE A 7 -17.06 6.00 2.85
N GLY A 8 -17.27 5.24 1.79
CA GLY A 8 -18.40 5.43 0.87
C GLY A 8 -19.74 5.35 1.61
N ALA A 9 -20.66 6.22 1.27
CA ALA A 9 -21.96 6.35 1.95
C ALA A 9 -22.75 5.02 2.00
N GLU A 10 -22.66 4.20 0.95
CA GLU A 10 -23.35 2.90 0.86
C GLU A 10 -22.55 1.74 1.49
N THR A 11 -21.34 2.00 1.94
CA THR A 11 -20.52 0.98 2.61
C THR A 11 -21.16 0.57 3.94
N ALA A 12 -21.41 -0.72 4.11
CA ALA A 12 -21.98 -1.25 5.34
C ALA A 12 -20.89 -1.40 6.42
N LEU A 13 -21.10 -0.75 7.57
CA LEU A 13 -20.30 -0.95 8.77
C LEU A 13 -20.99 -1.95 9.71
N ALA A 14 -20.20 -2.72 10.41
CA ALA A 14 -20.69 -3.63 11.43
C ALA A 14 -21.19 -2.83 12.63
N THR A 15 -22.43 -3.10 13.06
CA THR A 15 -23.02 -2.57 14.29
C THR A 15 -23.54 -3.70 15.18
N PRO A 16 -23.83 -3.46 16.46
CA PRO A 16 -24.42 -4.49 17.32
C PRO A 16 -25.75 -5.03 16.80
N GLU A 17 -26.50 -4.22 16.05
CA GLU A 17 -27.80 -4.59 15.46
C GLU A 17 -27.68 -5.20 14.06
N GLY A 18 -26.46 -5.32 13.53
CA GLY A 18 -26.16 -5.81 12.18
C GLY A 18 -25.51 -4.75 11.30
N PRO A 19 -25.23 -5.06 10.03
CA PRO A 19 -24.57 -4.12 9.13
C PRO A 19 -25.47 -2.94 8.75
N VAL A 20 -24.95 -1.71 8.88
CA VAL A 20 -25.65 -0.47 8.58
C VAL A 20 -24.82 0.36 7.60
N ALA A 21 -25.44 0.88 6.54
CA ALA A 21 -24.77 1.78 5.59
C ALA A 21 -24.23 3.03 6.30
N ALA A 22 -23.01 3.44 5.96
CA ALA A 22 -22.34 4.59 6.58
C ALA A 22 -23.20 5.86 6.56
N ALA A 23 -23.95 6.07 5.48
CA ALA A 23 -24.88 7.21 5.34
C ALA A 23 -26.00 7.25 6.39
N ARG A 24 -26.31 6.13 7.03
CA ARG A 24 -27.38 6.03 8.01
C ARG A 24 -26.89 6.10 9.47
N LEU A 25 -25.58 6.10 9.65
CA LEU A 25 -24.98 6.20 10.97
C LEU A 25 -25.12 7.62 11.50
N LEU A 26 -25.39 7.73 12.80
CA LEU A 26 -25.57 9.00 13.49
C LEU A 26 -24.55 9.13 14.62
N ARG A 27 -24.23 10.35 14.99
CA ARG A 27 -23.44 10.66 16.18
C ARG A 27 -24.07 10.00 17.42
N GLY A 28 -23.24 9.37 18.23
CA GLY A 28 -23.67 8.62 19.40
C GLY A 28 -24.11 7.18 19.10
N GLY A 29 -24.23 6.80 17.82
CA GLY A 29 -24.47 5.42 17.41
C GLY A 29 -23.31 4.50 17.76
N SER A 30 -23.59 3.20 17.86
CA SER A 30 -22.59 2.18 18.19
C SER A 30 -22.13 1.45 16.93
N VAL A 31 -20.83 1.23 16.79
CA VAL A 31 -20.21 0.43 15.72
C VAL A 31 -19.33 -0.65 16.33
N LEU A 32 -19.15 -1.74 15.59
CA LEU A 32 -18.25 -2.82 16.00
C LEU A 32 -16.86 -2.58 15.41
N GLY A 33 -15.87 -2.81 16.25
CA GLY A 33 -14.48 -2.93 15.87
C GLY A 33 -14.00 -4.38 15.83
N PRO A 34 -12.69 -4.58 15.68
CA PRO A 34 -12.08 -5.91 15.75
C PRO A 34 -12.42 -6.64 17.06
N ALA A 35 -12.51 -7.96 16.98
CA ALA A 35 -12.84 -8.83 18.12
C ALA A 35 -14.18 -8.53 18.80
N GLY A 36 -15.12 -7.88 18.10
CA GLY A 36 -16.46 -7.58 18.63
C GLY A 36 -16.50 -6.45 19.64
N CYS A 37 -15.43 -5.69 19.80
CA CYS A 37 -15.43 -4.50 20.63
C CYS A 37 -16.42 -3.47 20.08
N THR A 38 -17.12 -2.74 20.96
CA THR A 38 -18.07 -1.70 20.57
C THR A 38 -17.46 -0.32 20.80
N ALA A 39 -17.53 0.56 19.79
CA ALA A 39 -17.20 1.97 19.90
C ALA A 39 -18.44 2.84 19.69
N ARG A 40 -18.43 4.01 20.31
CA ARG A 40 -19.41 5.06 20.04
C ARG A 40 -18.86 6.02 19.01
N LEU A 41 -19.71 6.46 18.07
CA LEU A 41 -19.37 7.49 17.12
C LEU A 41 -19.42 8.86 17.78
N SER A 42 -18.26 9.52 17.89
CA SER A 42 -18.16 10.89 18.41
C SER A 42 -18.55 11.92 17.35
N GLU A 43 -18.18 11.66 16.10
CA GLU A 43 -18.50 12.53 14.96
C GLU A 43 -18.88 11.73 13.74
N VAL A 44 -19.81 12.29 12.96
CA VAL A 44 -20.26 11.76 11.67
C VAL A 44 -20.42 12.95 10.73
N HIS A 45 -19.60 13.00 9.66
CA HIS A 45 -19.67 14.05 8.66
C HIS A 45 -19.95 13.47 7.28
N HIS A 46 -21.00 13.96 6.64
CA HIS A 46 -21.36 13.58 5.28
C HIS A 46 -20.75 14.54 4.27
N LEU A 47 -20.09 14.00 3.25
CA LEU A 47 -19.43 14.75 2.19
C LEU A 47 -19.97 14.31 0.83
N ASN A 48 -20.43 15.28 0.04
CA ASN A 48 -20.76 15.07 -1.36
C ASN A 48 -19.62 15.63 -2.22
N LEU A 49 -18.90 14.75 -2.86
CA LEU A 49 -17.73 15.07 -3.66
C LEU A 49 -18.10 14.96 -5.15
N PRO A 50 -18.28 16.10 -5.86
CA PRO A 50 -18.56 16.05 -7.29
C PRO A 50 -17.31 15.60 -8.05
N ALA A 51 -17.47 14.86 -9.15
CA ALA A 51 -16.37 14.38 -9.98
C ALA A 51 -15.39 15.49 -10.42
N ALA A 52 -15.90 16.73 -10.61
CA ALA A 52 -15.08 17.88 -10.94
C ALA A 52 -14.12 18.30 -9.83
N ALA A 53 -14.42 17.98 -8.56
CA ALA A 53 -13.54 18.33 -7.43
C ALA A 53 -12.23 17.57 -7.52
N PHE A 54 -12.25 16.29 -7.88
CA PHE A 54 -11.03 15.47 -8.00
C PHE A 54 -10.11 15.99 -9.11
N ARG A 55 -10.71 16.37 -10.26
CA ARG A 55 -9.96 16.89 -11.41
C ARG A 55 -9.34 18.26 -11.16
N ARG A 56 -10.07 19.17 -10.50
CA ARG A 56 -9.62 20.56 -10.27
C ARG A 56 -8.61 20.68 -9.15
N LEU A 57 -8.70 19.84 -8.13
CA LEU A 57 -7.86 19.91 -6.94
C LEU A 57 -6.62 19.01 -7.05
N GLY A 58 -6.48 18.24 -8.14
CA GLY A 58 -5.39 17.26 -8.29
C GLY A 58 -5.42 16.18 -7.19
N GLN A 59 -6.57 16.01 -6.51
CA GLN A 59 -6.72 15.00 -5.48
C GLN A 59 -7.11 13.67 -6.12
N PRO A 60 -6.52 12.56 -5.66
CA PRO A 60 -6.92 11.25 -6.14
C PRO A 60 -8.38 10.97 -5.75
N ALA A 61 -9.13 10.37 -6.68
CA ALA A 61 -10.52 9.97 -6.48
C ALA A 61 -10.63 8.87 -5.41
N PRO A 62 -11.81 8.65 -4.83
CA PRO A 62 -12.06 7.51 -3.95
C PRO A 62 -11.66 6.20 -4.60
N VAL A 63 -11.31 5.22 -3.78
CA VAL A 63 -10.84 3.90 -4.19
C VAL A 63 -11.95 2.89 -3.97
N LEU A 64 -12.32 2.17 -5.01
CA LEU A 64 -13.21 1.02 -4.96
C LEU A 64 -12.38 -0.25 -4.84
N LEU A 65 -12.57 -1.00 -3.77
CA LEU A 65 -12.08 -2.35 -3.58
C LEU A 65 -13.20 -3.32 -3.94
N ALA A 66 -13.00 -4.12 -4.97
CA ALA A 66 -13.94 -5.19 -5.32
C ALA A 66 -13.98 -6.27 -4.22
N ALA A 67 -15.08 -7.00 -4.12
CA ALA A 67 -15.16 -8.13 -3.20
C ALA A 67 -14.00 -9.11 -3.43
N GLY A 68 -13.36 -9.55 -2.34
CA GLY A 68 -12.21 -10.45 -2.36
C GLY A 68 -10.91 -9.84 -2.91
N ALA A 69 -10.84 -8.53 -3.17
CA ALA A 69 -9.67 -7.89 -3.78
C ALA A 69 -8.40 -7.94 -2.89
N LEU A 70 -8.58 -8.07 -1.59
CA LEU A 70 -7.48 -8.17 -0.61
C LEU A 70 -7.03 -9.62 -0.35
N GLY A 71 -7.61 -10.58 -1.06
CA GLY A 71 -7.38 -12.00 -0.80
C GLY A 71 -8.25 -12.55 0.33
N PHE A 72 -8.27 -13.87 0.50
CA PHE A 72 -9.02 -14.60 1.55
C PHE A 72 -10.52 -14.22 1.64
N GLY A 73 -11.12 -13.82 0.51
CA GLY A 73 -12.52 -13.39 0.44
C GLY A 73 -12.78 -11.98 1.01
N LEU A 74 -11.76 -11.19 1.28
CA LEU A 74 -11.88 -9.82 1.76
C LEU A 74 -11.65 -8.80 0.64
N PRO A 75 -12.36 -7.66 0.69
CA PRO A 75 -13.56 -7.40 1.49
C PRO A 75 -14.69 -8.35 1.09
N THR A 76 -15.60 -8.67 2.01
CA THR A 76 -16.74 -9.58 1.74
C THR A 76 -17.79 -8.98 0.80
N ALA A 77 -17.80 -7.67 0.64
CA ALA A 77 -18.61 -6.90 -0.28
C ALA A 77 -17.76 -5.73 -0.83
N PRO A 78 -18.12 -5.13 -1.98
CA PRO A 78 -17.40 -3.97 -2.48
C PRO A 78 -17.31 -2.85 -1.44
N LEU A 79 -16.13 -2.24 -1.33
CA LEU A 79 -15.80 -1.26 -0.31
C LEU A 79 -15.27 0.00 -0.99
N VAL A 80 -15.92 1.14 -0.78
CA VAL A 80 -15.46 2.44 -1.28
C VAL A 80 -14.80 3.21 -0.14
N LEU A 81 -13.57 3.64 -0.36
CA LEU A 81 -12.76 4.34 0.64
C LEU A 81 -12.16 5.62 0.06
N GLY A 82 -11.93 6.60 0.89
CA GLY A 82 -11.05 7.71 0.54
C GLY A 82 -9.61 7.21 0.30
N PRO A 83 -8.85 7.85 -0.58
CA PRO A 83 -7.50 7.38 -0.92
C PRO A 83 -6.53 7.40 0.27
N SER A 84 -6.71 8.32 1.21
CA SER A 84 -5.95 8.37 2.47
C SER A 84 -6.59 7.58 3.61
N GLN A 85 -7.76 6.95 3.37
CA GLN A 85 -8.37 6.08 4.35
C GLN A 85 -7.47 4.89 4.62
N ARG A 86 -7.13 4.68 5.91
CA ARG A 86 -6.24 3.60 6.29
C ARG A 86 -7.00 2.33 6.61
N ILE A 87 -6.48 1.23 6.11
CA ILE A 87 -6.95 -0.13 6.40
C ILE A 87 -5.84 -0.92 7.06
N ARG A 88 -6.18 -1.89 7.89
CA ARG A 88 -5.23 -2.73 8.59
C ARG A 88 -5.09 -4.07 7.88
N LEU A 89 -3.89 -4.35 7.38
CA LEU A 89 -3.55 -5.61 6.73
C LEU A 89 -2.27 -6.17 7.34
N GLY A 90 -2.26 -7.44 7.71
CA GLY A 90 -1.07 -8.09 8.28
C GLY A 90 -0.46 -7.39 9.50
N GLY A 91 -1.28 -6.66 10.28
CA GLY A 91 -0.81 -5.88 11.42
C GLY A 91 -0.40 -4.43 11.09
N THR A 92 -0.23 -4.10 9.83
CA THR A 92 0.22 -2.78 9.34
C THR A 92 -0.96 -1.95 8.84
N TRP A 93 -0.90 -0.64 9.05
CA TRP A 93 -1.84 0.32 8.50
C TRP A 93 -1.38 0.82 7.13
N LEU A 94 -2.23 0.69 6.12
CA LEU A 94 -1.97 1.10 4.74
C LEU A 94 -3.06 2.06 4.27
N GLU A 95 -2.68 3.06 3.49
CA GLU A 95 -3.65 3.92 2.80
C GLU A 95 -4.29 3.17 1.62
N ALA A 96 -5.60 3.28 1.45
CA ALA A 96 -6.34 2.61 0.38
C ALA A 96 -5.80 2.98 -1.02
N GLY A 97 -5.33 4.22 -1.20
CA GLY A 97 -4.73 4.68 -2.46
C GLY A 97 -3.45 3.93 -2.86
N ARG A 98 -2.72 3.36 -1.90
CA ARG A 98 -1.51 2.56 -2.17
C ARG A 98 -1.82 1.14 -2.66
N LEU A 99 -3.06 0.70 -2.49
CA LEU A 99 -3.50 -0.65 -2.89
C LEU A 99 -4.01 -0.71 -4.33
N VAL A 100 -4.16 0.43 -5.00
CA VAL A 100 -4.71 0.49 -6.36
C VAL A 100 -3.85 -0.35 -7.31
N ASP A 101 -4.49 -1.33 -7.95
CA ASP A 101 -3.87 -2.24 -8.92
C ASP A 101 -4.36 -2.01 -10.36
N GLY A 102 -5.37 -1.16 -10.54
CA GLY A 102 -5.97 -0.85 -11.83
C GLY A 102 -6.96 -1.90 -12.34
N GLN A 103 -7.27 -2.94 -11.56
CA GLN A 103 -8.18 -4.04 -11.94
C GLN A 103 -9.25 -4.31 -10.90
N ARG A 104 -8.87 -4.76 -9.72
CA ARG A 104 -9.78 -5.10 -8.61
C ARG A 104 -9.87 -4.00 -7.57
N ILE A 105 -8.85 -3.18 -7.52
CA ILE A 105 -8.74 -2.00 -6.67
C ILE A 105 -8.47 -0.82 -7.59
N VAL A 106 -9.48 0.03 -7.79
CA VAL A 106 -9.44 1.09 -8.80
C VAL A 106 -9.90 2.42 -8.22
N HIS A 107 -9.44 3.52 -8.83
CA HIS A 107 -10.03 4.83 -8.54
C HIS A 107 -11.41 4.95 -9.17
N GLN A 108 -12.35 5.53 -8.43
CA GLN A 108 -13.74 5.72 -8.86
C GLN A 108 -13.90 7.09 -9.52
N ASP A 109 -14.04 7.13 -10.84
CA ASP A 109 -14.11 8.36 -11.66
C ASP A 109 -15.48 9.04 -11.64
N GLY A 110 -16.19 9.03 -10.56
CA GLY A 110 -17.54 9.61 -10.46
C GLY A 110 -17.69 10.58 -9.31
N ALA A 111 -18.89 11.16 -9.20
CA ALA A 111 -19.29 11.81 -7.96
C ALA A 111 -19.36 10.75 -6.85
N ALA A 112 -18.88 11.08 -5.66
CA ALA A 112 -18.88 10.18 -4.54
C ALA A 112 -19.51 10.83 -3.30
N ALA A 113 -20.40 10.09 -2.64
CA ALA A 113 -20.88 10.42 -1.31
C ALA A 113 -20.01 9.67 -0.29
N MET A 114 -19.34 10.41 0.57
CA MET A 114 -18.42 9.88 1.55
C MET A 114 -18.88 10.24 2.96
N VAL A 115 -18.52 9.43 3.94
CA VAL A 115 -18.80 9.68 5.35
C VAL A 115 -17.50 9.57 6.14
N LEU A 116 -17.17 10.59 6.91
CA LEU A 116 -16.09 10.54 7.89
C LEU A 116 -16.67 10.15 9.24
N LEU A 117 -16.06 9.16 9.85
CA LEU A 117 -16.49 8.61 11.13
C LEU A 117 -15.35 8.70 12.13
N ALA A 118 -15.54 9.43 13.21
CA ALA A 118 -14.66 9.40 14.38
C ALA A 118 -15.30 8.61 15.52
N THR A 119 -14.48 7.91 16.30
CA THR A 119 -14.92 7.14 17.46
C THR A 119 -14.43 7.77 18.74
N ASP A 120 -15.19 7.62 19.83
CA ASP A 120 -14.75 8.02 21.15
C ASP A 120 -13.50 7.26 21.57
N VAL A 121 -12.57 7.98 22.17
CA VAL A 121 -11.35 7.43 22.78
C VAL A 121 -11.69 6.96 24.19
N SER A 122 -12.36 5.82 24.32
CA SER A 122 -12.95 5.43 25.62
C SER A 122 -12.15 4.41 26.43
N LEU A 123 -11.04 3.85 25.90
CA LEU A 123 -10.25 2.86 26.65
C LEU A 123 -8.74 3.00 26.38
N PRO A 124 -7.89 2.96 27.41
CA PRO A 124 -6.42 2.82 27.25
C PRO A 124 -6.03 1.41 26.75
N PRO A 125 -4.99 1.28 25.89
CA PRO A 125 -4.03 2.32 25.54
C PRO A 125 -4.57 3.29 24.47
N ALA A 126 -4.32 4.58 24.71
CA ALA A 126 -4.85 5.73 23.99
C ALA A 126 -4.87 5.56 22.46
N GLY A 127 -6.04 5.50 21.87
CA GLY A 127 -6.22 5.45 20.43
C GLY A 127 -7.70 5.31 20.08
N ALA A 128 -8.13 6.02 19.05
CA ALA A 128 -9.46 5.89 18.50
C ALA A 128 -9.70 4.43 18.05
N MET A 129 -10.83 3.84 18.39
CA MET A 129 -11.11 2.44 18.13
C MET A 129 -11.34 2.20 16.64
N PRO A 130 -10.67 1.22 16.03
CA PRO A 130 -10.87 0.88 14.62
C PRO A 130 -12.30 0.43 14.32
N LEU A 131 -12.75 0.69 13.10
CA LEU A 131 -14.05 0.33 12.55
C LEU A 131 -13.96 -0.98 11.78
N LEU A 132 -15.07 -1.70 11.66
CA LEU A 132 -15.16 -2.92 10.83
C LEU A 132 -16.17 -2.72 9.72
N ALA A 133 -15.71 -2.82 8.46
CA ALA A 133 -16.54 -2.77 7.26
C ALA A 133 -16.20 -3.92 6.31
N ALA A 134 -17.20 -4.67 5.86
CA ALA A 134 -17.02 -5.80 4.95
C ALA A 134 -15.88 -6.77 5.35
N GLY A 135 -15.68 -6.98 6.66
CA GLY A 135 -14.58 -7.80 7.20
C GLY A 135 -13.21 -7.11 7.25
N VAL A 136 -13.11 -5.87 6.81
CA VAL A 136 -11.86 -5.08 6.78
C VAL A 136 -11.84 -4.11 7.95
N VAL A 137 -10.68 -4.00 8.61
CA VAL A 137 -10.46 -3.08 9.73
C VAL A 137 -10.02 -1.73 9.20
N LEU A 138 -10.76 -0.68 9.54
CA LEU A 138 -10.54 0.69 9.08
C LEU A 138 -10.11 1.58 10.26
N ALA A 139 -9.22 2.52 10.01
CA ALA A 139 -8.93 3.57 10.97
C ALA A 139 -10.12 4.57 11.02
N PRO A 140 -10.54 5.04 12.19
CA PRO A 140 -11.48 6.15 12.28
C PRO A 140 -10.82 7.45 11.79
N ALA A 141 -11.63 8.41 11.36
CA ALA A 141 -11.14 9.71 10.90
C ALA A 141 -10.35 10.43 12.00
N GLY A 142 -9.25 11.08 11.61
CA GLY A 142 -8.39 11.82 12.54
C GLY A 142 -7.54 10.95 13.48
N ALA A 143 -7.54 9.62 13.30
CA ALA A 143 -6.66 8.75 14.08
C ALA A 143 -5.17 9.10 13.82
N PRO A 144 -4.31 9.12 14.86
CA PRO A 144 -2.92 9.50 14.71
C PRO A 144 -2.20 8.59 13.69
N HIS A 145 -1.35 9.21 12.88
CA HIS A 145 -0.52 8.50 11.92
C HIS A 145 0.65 7.87 12.68
N GLY A 146 0.62 6.55 12.87
CA GLY A 146 1.83 5.82 13.23
C GLY A 146 2.82 5.86 12.06
N MET A 147 4.11 5.86 12.36
CA MET A 147 5.11 5.68 11.30
C MET A 147 4.93 4.30 10.69
N ALA A 148 4.63 4.27 9.39
CA ALA A 148 4.52 3.03 8.66
C ALA A 148 5.92 2.41 8.50
N ASP A 149 6.04 1.12 8.76
CA ASP A 149 7.24 0.36 8.41
C ASP A 149 7.20 0.06 6.91
N ALA A 150 8.04 0.76 6.13
CA ALA A 150 8.12 0.58 4.69
C ALA A 150 8.41 -0.89 4.28
N GLY A 151 9.10 -1.64 5.13
CA GLY A 151 9.36 -3.07 4.91
C GLY A 151 8.09 -3.91 5.02
N ALA A 152 7.31 -3.70 6.06
CA ALA A 152 6.04 -4.39 6.26
C ALA A 152 5.00 -4.01 5.20
N GLU A 153 4.96 -2.74 4.80
CA GLU A 153 4.11 -2.29 3.69
C GLU A 153 4.49 -2.97 2.37
N ALA A 154 5.78 -3.01 2.04
CA ALA A 154 6.28 -3.65 0.83
C ALA A 154 5.90 -5.14 0.78
N GLU A 155 6.02 -5.87 1.89
CA GLU A 155 5.65 -7.28 1.97
C GLU A 155 4.16 -7.49 1.71
N ILE A 156 3.30 -6.65 2.29
CA ILE A 156 1.85 -6.74 2.07
C ILE A 156 1.49 -6.46 0.62
N LEU A 157 2.07 -5.40 0.02
CA LEU A 157 1.81 -5.05 -1.38
C LEU A 157 2.26 -6.16 -2.35
N MET A 158 3.36 -6.85 -2.06
CA MET A 158 3.78 -8.02 -2.84
C MET A 158 2.76 -9.15 -2.76
N ARG A 159 2.32 -9.52 -1.55
CA ARG A 159 1.30 -10.57 -1.36
C ARG A 159 -0.01 -10.24 -2.07
N LEU A 160 -0.43 -8.97 -2.06
CA LEU A 160 -1.61 -8.52 -2.78
C LEU A 160 -1.41 -8.58 -4.30
N ALA A 161 -0.23 -8.26 -4.80
CA ALA A 161 0.10 -8.39 -6.21
C ALA A 161 -0.02 -9.84 -6.68
N ASP A 162 0.49 -10.80 -5.90
CA ASP A 162 0.35 -12.23 -6.18
C ASP A 162 -1.12 -12.68 -6.15
N ALA A 163 -1.89 -12.17 -5.19
CA ALA A 163 -3.31 -12.50 -5.04
C ALA A 163 -4.20 -11.85 -6.13
N SER A 164 -3.74 -10.80 -6.80
CA SER A 164 -4.50 -10.10 -7.85
C SER A 164 -4.66 -10.92 -9.12
N GLY A 165 -3.86 -11.97 -9.30
CA GLY A 165 -3.83 -12.78 -10.52
C GLY A 165 -3.18 -12.08 -11.72
N VAL A 166 -2.67 -10.87 -11.55
CA VAL A 166 -1.87 -10.16 -12.54
C VAL A 166 -0.41 -10.31 -12.18
N PRO A 167 0.34 -11.12 -12.93
CA PRO A 167 1.75 -11.29 -12.66
C PRO A 167 2.47 -9.94 -12.77
N PRO A 168 3.48 -9.70 -11.92
CA PRO A 168 4.29 -8.50 -12.01
C PRO A 168 4.98 -8.41 -13.37
N GLY A 169 4.85 -7.25 -14.02
CA GLY A 169 5.57 -6.95 -15.28
C GLY A 169 7.02 -6.55 -15.05
N TRP A 170 7.66 -6.11 -16.11
CA TRP A 170 8.97 -5.46 -16.01
C TRP A 170 8.84 -4.14 -15.27
N LEU A 171 9.94 -3.67 -14.69
CA LEU A 171 10.02 -2.32 -14.19
C LEU A 171 10.40 -1.36 -15.32
N ASP A 172 9.70 -0.24 -15.37
CA ASP A 172 10.06 0.95 -16.10
C ASP A 172 10.41 2.02 -15.07
N GLY A 173 11.48 2.77 -15.26
CA GLY A 173 11.89 3.74 -14.25
C GLY A 173 13.29 4.28 -14.45
N TYR A 174 13.64 5.22 -13.59
CA TYR A 174 14.93 5.89 -13.64
C TYR A 174 15.38 6.34 -12.25
N VAL A 175 16.69 6.35 -12.03
CA VAL A 175 17.32 6.91 -10.81
C VAL A 175 17.70 8.35 -11.10
N ASP A 176 17.07 9.29 -10.41
CA ASP A 176 17.35 10.73 -10.55
C ASP A 176 18.61 11.14 -9.76
N HIS A 177 18.78 10.57 -8.57
CA HIS A 177 19.93 10.85 -7.69
C HIS A 177 20.25 9.63 -6.83
N ALA A 178 21.53 9.43 -6.57
CA ALA A 178 22.01 8.41 -5.66
C ALA A 178 23.27 8.89 -4.93
N ASP A 179 23.32 8.64 -3.63
CA ASP A 179 24.45 8.94 -2.78
C ASP A 179 24.66 7.83 -1.72
N ARG A 180 25.57 8.06 -0.79
CA ARG A 180 25.87 7.09 0.29
C ARG A 180 24.73 6.93 1.31
N PHE A 181 23.70 7.77 1.27
CA PHE A 181 22.57 7.76 2.22
C PHE A 181 21.31 7.17 1.62
N GLY A 182 21.20 7.13 0.29
CA GLY A 182 20.01 6.64 -0.38
C GLY A 182 19.95 6.91 -1.87
N VAL A 183 18.80 6.61 -2.43
CA VAL A 183 18.51 6.74 -3.86
C VAL A 183 17.14 7.37 -4.04
N THR A 184 17.02 8.30 -4.98
CA THR A 184 15.73 8.86 -5.41
C THR A 184 15.51 8.62 -6.89
N GLY A 185 14.24 8.52 -7.29
CA GLY A 185 13.90 8.27 -8.68
C GLY A 185 12.42 7.98 -8.85
N TRP A 186 12.10 7.23 -9.89
CA TRP A 186 10.76 6.73 -10.12
C TRP A 186 10.79 5.29 -10.67
N ALA A 187 9.74 4.53 -10.37
CA ALA A 187 9.56 3.17 -10.86
C ALA A 187 8.08 2.85 -11.07
N ARG A 188 7.79 2.12 -12.15
CA ARG A 188 6.45 1.72 -12.56
C ARG A 188 6.44 0.27 -13.01
N ASP A 189 5.36 -0.45 -12.69
CA ASP A 189 5.09 -1.78 -13.22
C ASP A 189 4.49 -1.66 -14.62
N THR A 190 5.09 -2.30 -15.63
CA THR A 190 4.59 -2.23 -17.02
C THR A 190 3.30 -3.02 -17.22
N ALA A 191 3.04 -4.07 -16.44
CA ALA A 191 1.82 -4.88 -16.52
C ALA A 191 0.64 -4.24 -15.77
N ALA A 192 0.93 -3.48 -14.70
CA ALA A 192 -0.08 -2.78 -13.89
C ALA A 192 0.42 -1.38 -13.53
N PRO A 193 0.34 -0.40 -14.46
CA PRO A 193 0.94 0.93 -14.27
C PRO A 193 0.36 1.73 -13.09
N ALA A 194 -0.85 1.42 -12.66
CA ALA A 194 -1.46 2.07 -11.49
C ALA A 194 -0.97 1.47 -10.15
N ARG A 195 -0.29 0.33 -10.18
CA ARG A 195 0.18 -0.36 -8.98
C ARG A 195 1.39 0.34 -8.39
N VAL A 196 1.36 0.57 -7.08
CA VAL A 196 2.53 1.00 -6.32
C VAL A 196 3.59 -0.10 -6.37
N VAL A 197 4.83 0.27 -6.69
CA VAL A 197 5.94 -0.67 -6.77
C VAL A 197 6.75 -0.63 -5.48
N PRO A 198 6.80 -1.73 -4.71
CA PRO A 198 7.74 -1.86 -3.61
C PRO A 198 9.15 -2.13 -4.17
N LEU A 199 10.14 -1.38 -3.68
CA LEU A 199 11.53 -1.44 -4.11
C LEU A 199 12.45 -1.83 -2.98
N GLU A 200 13.52 -2.55 -3.32
CA GLU A 200 14.66 -2.87 -2.46
C GLU A 200 15.96 -2.39 -3.10
N ALA A 201 16.84 -1.83 -2.27
CA ALA A 201 18.23 -1.58 -2.63
C ALA A 201 19.11 -2.68 -2.04
N LEU A 202 19.97 -3.27 -2.87
CA LEU A 202 20.88 -4.34 -2.47
C LEU A 202 22.33 -3.95 -2.73
N VAL A 203 23.21 -4.34 -1.80
CA VAL A 203 24.67 -4.35 -1.96
C VAL A 203 25.12 -5.77 -1.66
N ASP A 204 25.85 -6.38 -2.58
CA ASP A 204 26.32 -7.77 -2.46
C ASP A 204 25.20 -8.78 -2.12
N GLY A 205 24.00 -8.54 -2.65
CA GLY A 205 22.81 -9.37 -2.39
C GLY A 205 22.12 -9.13 -1.04
N ILE A 206 22.64 -8.21 -0.23
CA ILE A 206 22.06 -7.85 1.08
C ILE A 206 21.17 -6.62 0.89
N VAL A 207 19.92 -6.70 1.38
CA VAL A 207 18.99 -5.56 1.36
C VAL A 207 19.46 -4.50 2.36
N ILE A 208 19.73 -3.30 1.84
CA ILE A 208 20.21 -2.16 2.62
C ILE A 208 19.16 -1.06 2.78
N GLY A 209 18.04 -1.14 2.06
CA GLY A 209 16.94 -0.18 2.16
C GLY A 209 15.72 -0.62 1.39
N ARG A 210 14.55 -0.10 1.76
CA ARG A 210 13.26 -0.34 1.12
C ARG A 210 12.48 0.95 0.95
N ALA A 211 11.70 1.05 -0.13
CA ALA A 211 10.78 2.16 -0.35
C ALA A 211 9.60 1.74 -1.21
N LEU A 212 8.57 2.58 -1.24
CA LEU A 212 7.45 2.48 -2.17
C LEU A 212 7.59 3.55 -3.25
N ALA A 213 7.35 3.18 -4.50
CA ALA A 213 7.28 4.13 -5.60
C ALA A 213 5.84 4.69 -5.67
N ASP A 214 5.51 5.57 -4.73
CA ASP A 214 4.16 6.14 -4.55
C ASP A 214 4.15 7.67 -4.43
N GLN A 215 5.29 8.32 -4.59
CA GLN A 215 5.41 9.77 -4.49
C GLN A 215 4.94 10.45 -5.79
N PRO A 216 4.30 11.65 -5.70
CA PRO A 216 3.89 12.38 -6.88
C PRO A 216 5.05 12.72 -7.82
N ARG A 217 4.86 12.47 -9.12
CA ARG A 217 5.80 12.82 -10.20
C ARG A 217 5.03 13.53 -11.32
N PRO A 218 4.68 14.83 -11.12
CA PRO A 218 3.90 15.58 -12.09
C PRO A 218 4.57 15.69 -13.47
N ASP A 219 5.88 15.59 -13.53
CA ASP A 219 6.69 15.58 -14.75
C ASP A 219 6.44 14.33 -15.62
N LEU A 220 6.00 13.23 -15.02
CA LEU A 220 5.63 11.99 -15.73
C LEU A 220 4.17 11.97 -16.19
N ALA A 221 3.35 12.89 -15.69
CA ALA A 221 1.95 13.02 -16.04
C ALA A 221 1.78 13.66 -17.44
N ARG A 222 2.19 12.97 -18.51
CA ARG A 222 1.85 13.39 -19.87
C ARG A 222 0.46 12.87 -20.21
N PRO A 223 -0.52 13.77 -20.49
CA PRO A 223 -1.80 13.31 -21.00
C PRO A 223 -1.60 12.62 -22.34
N ARG A 224 -1.88 11.33 -22.45
CA ARG A 224 -2.10 10.70 -23.73
C ARG A 224 -3.37 11.30 -24.32
N GLN A 225 -3.31 11.68 -25.61
CA GLN A 225 -4.49 12.18 -26.32
C GLN A 225 -5.62 11.15 -26.21
N GLY A 226 -6.71 11.55 -25.55
CA GLY A 226 -7.90 10.72 -25.36
C GLY A 226 -8.22 10.31 -23.91
N GLU A 227 -7.29 10.41 -22.98
CA GLU A 227 -7.51 10.05 -21.55
C GLU A 227 -7.69 11.32 -20.69
N ALA A 228 -8.85 11.97 -20.83
CA ALA A 228 -9.22 13.07 -19.95
C ALA A 228 -9.69 12.51 -18.61
N GLY A 229 -8.84 12.53 -17.58
CA GLY A 229 -9.28 12.31 -16.21
C GLY A 229 -8.35 11.54 -15.29
N SER A 230 -7.49 10.69 -15.82
CA SER A 230 -6.62 9.80 -15.02
C SER A 230 -5.18 10.33 -14.82
N ALA A 231 -4.79 11.43 -15.45
CA ALA A 231 -3.39 11.86 -15.51
C ALA A 231 -2.77 12.23 -14.14
N ALA A 232 -3.54 12.77 -13.21
CA ALA A 232 -3.02 13.17 -11.90
C ALA A 232 -2.83 11.99 -10.94
N ALA A 233 -3.68 10.97 -11.03
CA ALA A 233 -3.55 9.73 -10.25
C ALA A 233 -2.44 8.83 -10.82
N ALA A 234 -2.20 8.90 -12.14
CA ALA A 234 -1.21 8.09 -12.85
C ALA A 234 0.26 8.48 -12.59
N ALA A 235 0.52 9.59 -11.91
CA ALA A 235 1.88 10.13 -11.74
C ALA A 235 2.47 9.87 -10.34
N ARG A 236 1.98 8.88 -9.61
CA ARG A 236 2.53 8.51 -8.29
C ARG A 236 3.48 7.33 -8.43
N HIS A 237 4.64 7.58 -8.98
CA HIS A 237 5.68 6.57 -9.23
C HIS A 237 7.03 6.95 -8.65
N GLY A 238 7.15 8.13 -8.03
CA GLY A 238 8.38 8.59 -7.41
C GLY A 238 8.71 7.81 -6.15
N PHE A 239 9.99 7.66 -5.86
CA PHE A 239 10.46 7.06 -4.62
C PHE A 239 11.64 7.83 -4.02
N THR A 240 11.75 7.75 -2.70
CA THR A 240 12.93 8.13 -1.94
C THR A 240 13.30 6.95 -1.05
N LEU A 241 14.33 6.21 -1.43
CA LEU A 241 14.82 5.06 -0.72
C LEU A 241 16.01 5.46 0.13
N ARG A 242 15.88 5.39 1.44
CA ARG A 242 16.98 5.63 2.38
C ARG A 242 17.61 4.30 2.78
N PHE A 243 18.92 4.28 2.87
CA PHE A 243 19.64 3.12 3.39
C PHE A 243 19.48 3.05 4.91
N ALA A 244 19.38 1.85 5.45
CA ALA A 244 19.26 1.59 6.89
C ALA A 244 20.45 2.17 7.68
N ALA A 245 21.64 2.19 7.04
CA ALA A 245 22.83 2.88 7.50
C ALA A 245 23.56 3.50 6.30
N PRO A 246 24.23 4.64 6.47
CA PRO A 246 25.04 5.22 5.40
C PRO A 246 26.12 4.24 4.93
N LEU A 247 26.31 4.14 3.62
CA LEU A 247 27.41 3.35 3.06
C LEU A 247 28.76 3.95 3.52
N PRO A 248 29.69 3.13 4.00
CA PRO A 248 30.99 3.60 4.44
C PRO A 248 31.71 4.41 3.35
N ALA A 249 32.33 5.51 3.75
CA ALA A 249 33.17 6.33 2.86
C ALA A 249 34.49 5.62 2.52
N GLY A 250 35.13 6.05 1.43
CA GLY A 250 36.50 5.59 1.08
C GLY A 250 36.54 4.38 0.15
N ARG A 251 35.40 3.85 -0.29
CA ARG A 251 35.34 2.85 -1.35
C ARG A 251 34.08 3.00 -2.19
N SER A 252 34.13 2.46 -3.40
CA SER A 252 32.97 2.42 -4.29
C SER A 252 32.04 1.23 -3.94
N TRP A 253 30.74 1.44 -4.17
CA TRP A 253 29.71 0.45 -3.88
C TRP A 253 28.85 0.21 -5.11
N MET A 254 28.58 -1.06 -5.41
CA MET A 254 27.59 -1.44 -6.42
C MET A 254 26.23 -1.58 -5.74
N VAL A 255 25.30 -0.68 -6.07
CA VAL A 255 23.94 -0.69 -5.52
C VAL A 255 22.97 -1.11 -6.61
N GLN A 256 22.31 -2.23 -6.40
CA GLN A 256 21.23 -2.70 -7.27
C GLN A 256 19.88 -2.31 -6.69
N LEU A 257 19.02 -1.75 -7.53
CA LEU A 257 17.61 -1.53 -7.20
C LEU A 257 16.77 -2.57 -7.92
N CYS A 258 15.88 -3.19 -7.20
CA CYS A 258 14.94 -4.15 -7.78
C CYS A 258 13.57 -4.06 -7.09
N ARG A 259 12.57 -4.72 -7.69
CA ARG A 259 11.30 -4.96 -7.02
C ARG A 259 11.55 -5.78 -5.76
N ALA A 260 10.96 -5.37 -4.64
CA ALA A 260 11.08 -6.07 -3.36
C ALA A 260 10.65 -7.55 -3.50
N GLY A 261 11.45 -8.44 -2.92
CA GLY A 261 11.25 -9.89 -2.98
C GLY A 261 11.43 -10.52 -4.36
N GLY A 262 11.72 -9.73 -5.40
CA GLY A 262 11.89 -10.17 -6.79
C GLY A 262 13.28 -9.90 -7.33
N ARG A 263 13.58 -10.48 -8.50
CA ARG A 263 14.85 -10.26 -9.22
C ARG A 263 14.70 -9.24 -10.38
N VAL A 264 13.53 -8.61 -10.49
CA VAL A 264 13.29 -7.64 -11.56
C VAL A 264 14.00 -6.35 -11.20
N ALA A 265 15.11 -6.11 -11.87
CA ALA A 265 15.94 -4.92 -11.65
C ALA A 265 15.27 -3.67 -12.24
N LEU A 266 15.47 -2.52 -11.59
CA LEU A 266 15.14 -1.22 -12.15
C LEU A 266 16.14 -0.94 -13.29
N PRO A 267 15.69 -0.45 -14.46
CA PRO A 267 16.59 -0.05 -15.54
C PRO A 267 17.66 0.93 -15.07
N GLY A 268 18.89 0.79 -15.62
CA GLY A 268 20.01 1.62 -15.21
C GLY A 268 20.71 1.20 -13.90
N THR A 269 20.31 0.08 -13.29
CA THR A 269 21.02 -0.49 -12.15
C THR A 269 21.71 -1.82 -12.54
N PRO A 270 22.81 -2.22 -11.88
CA PRO A 270 23.39 -1.63 -10.67
C PRO A 270 24.05 -0.27 -10.88
N LEU A 271 24.01 0.58 -9.84
CA LEU A 271 24.69 1.87 -9.80
C LEU A 271 26.05 1.73 -9.12
N LEU A 272 27.09 2.32 -9.72
CA LEU A 272 28.36 2.48 -9.01
C LEU A 272 28.31 3.78 -8.20
N LEU A 273 28.25 3.67 -6.89
CA LEU A 273 28.34 4.81 -5.99
C LEU A 273 29.78 4.96 -5.52
N ASP A 274 30.41 6.03 -5.96
CA ASP A 274 31.72 6.43 -5.43
C ASP A 274 31.53 7.21 -4.15
N ALA A 275 31.86 6.60 -3.02
CA ALA A 275 31.71 7.23 -1.72
C ALA A 275 32.75 8.34 -1.45
N THR A 276 33.64 8.61 -2.38
CA THR A 276 34.58 9.74 -2.35
C THR A 276 33.99 10.98 -3.03
N ALA A 277 32.98 10.85 -3.90
CA ALA A 277 32.34 11.94 -4.60
C ALA A 277 31.26 12.60 -3.73
N THR A 278 31.42 13.86 -3.42
CA THR A 278 30.36 14.75 -3.00
C THR A 278 29.35 14.82 -4.16
N ALA A 279 28.10 14.44 -3.90
CA ALA A 279 26.93 14.45 -4.77
C ALA A 279 27.15 15.09 -6.17
N THR A 280 27.47 14.28 -7.16
CA THR A 280 27.50 14.72 -8.55
C THR A 280 26.41 13.95 -9.30
N ALA A 281 25.63 14.66 -10.11
CA ALA A 281 24.54 14.11 -10.90
C ALA A 281 25.00 12.87 -11.71
N PRO A 282 24.14 11.83 -11.85
CA PRO A 282 24.54 10.60 -12.52
C PRO A 282 24.90 10.85 -13.99
N ALA A 283 26.08 10.41 -14.38
CA ALA A 283 26.45 10.34 -15.79
C ALA A 283 25.51 9.38 -16.52
N ARG A 284 24.91 9.82 -17.62
CA ARG A 284 24.13 8.96 -18.52
C ARG A 284 25.06 7.88 -19.09
N PHE A 285 24.86 6.65 -18.68
CA PHE A 285 25.44 5.50 -19.36
C PHE A 285 24.34 4.82 -20.17
N ASP A 286 24.26 5.13 -21.45
CA ASP A 286 23.55 4.32 -22.44
C ASP A 286 24.36 3.03 -22.68
N ILE A 287 24.15 2.04 -21.82
CA ILE A 287 24.64 0.69 -22.10
C ILE A 287 23.43 -0.14 -22.48
N ALA A 288 23.27 -0.37 -23.77
CA ALA A 288 22.42 -1.44 -24.29
C ALA A 288 23.02 -2.79 -23.86
N LEU A 289 22.61 -3.32 -22.72
CA LEU A 289 22.95 -4.65 -22.28
C LEU A 289 21.99 -5.65 -22.88
N ALA A 290 22.49 -6.46 -23.81
CA ALA A 290 21.84 -7.68 -24.25
C ALA A 290 21.57 -8.60 -23.03
N PRO A 291 20.44 -9.35 -22.98
CA PRO A 291 20.11 -10.17 -21.83
C PRO A 291 21.12 -11.31 -21.66
N ALA A 292 21.97 -11.19 -20.64
CA ALA A 292 22.80 -12.31 -20.21
C ALA A 292 21.90 -13.34 -19.52
N ARG A 293 21.75 -14.51 -20.14
CA ARG A 293 21.14 -15.68 -19.52
C ARG A 293 22.09 -16.22 -18.45
N PHE A 294 21.74 -16.03 -17.20
CA PHE A 294 22.37 -16.78 -16.09
C PHE A 294 21.37 -17.81 -15.59
N ASP A 295 21.56 -19.06 -16.02
CA ASP A 295 20.92 -20.22 -15.41
C ASP A 295 21.65 -20.53 -14.09
N ILE A 296 21.12 -20.05 -12.98
CA ILE A 296 21.51 -20.55 -11.65
C ILE A 296 20.29 -21.23 -11.05
N ALA A 297 20.34 -22.56 -11.02
CA ALA A 297 19.39 -23.38 -10.26
C ALA A 297 19.47 -23.04 -8.77
N LEU A 298 18.44 -22.40 -8.23
CA LEU A 298 18.29 -22.21 -6.80
C LEU A 298 17.28 -23.23 -6.28
N ALA A 299 17.73 -24.02 -5.30
CA ALA A 299 16.89 -24.88 -4.51
C ALA A 299 15.75 -24.06 -3.87
N PRO A 300 14.52 -24.60 -3.81
CA PRO A 300 13.39 -23.89 -3.20
C PRO A 300 13.64 -23.77 -1.69
N ALA A 301 13.79 -22.54 -1.21
CA ALA A 301 13.72 -22.29 0.21
C ALA A 301 12.30 -22.64 0.69
N ARG A 302 12.24 -23.55 1.65
CA ARG A 302 11.02 -24.12 2.21
C ARG A 302 10.14 -23.04 2.82
N PHE A 303 8.99 -22.81 2.18
CA PHE A 303 7.85 -22.08 2.75
C PHE A 303 6.74 -23.07 3.18
N ASP A 304 7.12 -24.18 3.83
CA ASP A 304 6.18 -25.25 4.19
C ASP A 304 5.53 -25.10 5.58
N ILE A 305 5.57 -23.93 6.22
CA ILE A 305 5.04 -23.81 7.61
C ILE A 305 3.64 -23.24 7.71
N ALA A 306 3.10 -22.63 6.65
CA ALA A 306 1.79 -21.95 6.74
C ALA A 306 0.59 -22.78 6.28
N LEU A 307 0.80 -23.88 5.54
CA LEU A 307 -0.31 -24.70 4.97
C LEU A 307 -0.66 -25.96 5.79
N ALA A 308 0.20 -26.42 6.66
CA ALA A 308 -0.07 -27.60 7.49
C ALA A 308 -1.12 -27.37 8.61
N GLY A 309 -1.45 -26.12 8.94
CA GLY A 309 -2.46 -25.76 9.93
C GLY A 309 -3.91 -25.73 9.41
N LEU A 310 -4.10 -25.76 8.10
CA LEU A 310 -5.43 -25.66 7.47
C LEU A 310 -6.19 -26.99 7.35
N ALA A 311 -5.54 -28.12 7.62
CA ALA A 311 -6.15 -29.43 7.52
C ALA A 311 -6.90 -29.90 8.78
N ALA A 312 -6.83 -29.17 9.88
CA ALA A 312 -7.50 -29.50 11.14
C ALA A 312 -8.49 -28.41 11.56
N GLY A 313 -9.67 -28.40 10.94
CA GLY A 313 -10.94 -27.97 11.55
C GLY A 313 -11.04 -26.59 12.23
N SER A 314 -10.16 -25.64 11.99
CA SER A 314 -10.32 -24.27 12.51
C SER A 314 -11.08 -23.40 11.51
N ASN A 315 -12.18 -22.78 11.98
CA ASN A 315 -12.98 -21.86 11.18
C ASN A 315 -12.10 -20.77 10.54
N ALA A 316 -12.30 -20.53 9.25
CA ALA A 316 -11.61 -19.46 8.48
C ALA A 316 -11.67 -18.10 9.18
N THR A 317 -12.72 -17.83 9.96
CA THR A 317 -12.93 -16.63 10.77
C THR A 317 -11.89 -16.48 11.90
N ASP A 318 -11.48 -17.60 12.52
CA ASP A 318 -10.52 -17.57 13.65
C ASP A 318 -9.07 -17.34 13.14
N PHE A 319 -8.76 -17.88 11.97
CA PHE A 319 -7.49 -17.64 11.28
C PHE A 319 -7.37 -16.17 10.83
N LEU A 320 -8.45 -15.61 10.28
CA LEU A 320 -8.51 -14.22 9.84
C LEU A 320 -8.41 -13.25 11.04
N ALA A 321 -9.04 -13.57 12.17
CA ALA A 321 -8.91 -12.78 13.39
C ALA A 321 -7.46 -12.72 13.88
N ARG A 322 -6.71 -13.81 13.80
CA ARG A 322 -5.28 -13.87 14.18
C ARG A 322 -4.38 -13.12 13.22
N LEU A 323 -4.66 -13.20 11.91
CA LEU A 323 -3.91 -12.46 10.90
C LEU A 323 -4.12 -10.95 11.00
N ILE A 324 -5.35 -10.52 11.32
CA ILE A 324 -5.74 -9.12 11.41
C ILE A 324 -5.31 -8.47 12.74
N VAL A 325 -5.32 -9.24 13.83
CA VAL A 325 -5.05 -8.71 15.18
C VAL A 325 -3.58 -8.80 15.59
N GLY A 326 -2.75 -9.58 14.86
CA GLY A 326 -1.32 -9.72 15.18
C GLY A 326 -1.05 -10.39 16.54
N ALA A 327 -1.92 -11.30 16.97
CA ALA A 327 -1.73 -12.05 18.21
C ALA A 327 -0.58 -13.05 18.05
N ALA A 328 0.49 -12.88 18.80
CA ALA A 328 1.56 -13.85 18.92
C ALA A 328 1.02 -15.18 19.46
N PRO A 329 1.51 -16.34 18.98
CA PRO A 329 1.06 -17.63 19.53
C PRO A 329 1.45 -17.73 21.00
N ALA A 330 0.49 -18.08 21.85
CA ALA A 330 0.74 -18.43 23.25
C ALA A 330 1.67 -19.64 23.29
N ARG A 331 2.78 -19.54 23.98
CA ARG A 331 3.71 -20.68 24.22
C ARG A 331 2.95 -21.74 25.02
N PRO A 332 2.98 -23.00 24.62
CA PRO A 332 2.46 -24.09 25.46
C PRO A 332 3.33 -24.21 26.72
N ARG A 333 2.67 -24.45 27.85
CA ARG A 333 3.32 -24.79 29.12
C ARG A 333 3.83 -26.25 29.08
#